data_b4f53f601260ff9147ae0f5b09d0de1e
#
_entry.id   b4f53f601260ff9147ae0f5b09d0de1e
#
_cell.length_a   1.000
_cell.length_b   1.000
_cell.length_c   1.000
_cell.angle_alpha   90.00
_cell.angle_beta   90.00
_cell.angle_gamma   90.00
#
_symmetry.space_group_name_H-M   'P 1'
#
loop_
_entity.id
_entity.type
_entity.pdbx_description
1 polymer ?
#
loop_
_entity_poly.entity_id
_entity_poly.type
_entity_poly.pdbx_seq_one_letter_code
_entity_poly.pdbx_strand_id
1 'polypeptide(L)'
;MNLQELYNWIFHQNPDFSGLSLKATGIVLGLVLALSHLFAWLNAEASIAIARRFPRNRTWGIVILGICLVWSLFLAAYMDMGEFFTFRRYLLMILPVTFALVIMYVPEFLAVRALGTLMLLAASPVLHAAFLQPQISRLLLPILAYVWIIVGMFFVGMPYLMRDWVTWATKTAGRWKLASLAGAAYGIVLLVVALVNY
;
A
#
# COMPACT_ATOMS: atom_id res chain seq x y z
N MET A 1 7.21 6.27 23.58
CA MET A 1 5.94 5.96 22.88
C MET A 1 5.71 4.46 23.00
N ASN A 2 4.65 4.05 23.68
CA ASN A 2 4.28 2.63 23.78
C ASN A 2 3.54 2.19 22.50
N LEU A 3 3.28 0.87 22.32
CA LEU A 3 2.67 0.37 21.11
C LEU A 3 1.22 0.84 20.91
N GLN A 4 0.47 1.10 22.00
CA GLN A 4 -0.88 1.68 21.92
C GLN A 4 -0.83 3.14 21.49
N GLU A 5 0.12 3.91 22.00
CA GLU A 5 0.34 5.30 21.57
C GLU A 5 0.74 5.37 20.09
N LEU A 6 1.59 4.43 19.63
CA LEU A 6 1.96 4.30 18.22
C LEU A 6 0.72 4.00 17.35
N TYR A 7 -0.14 3.07 17.78
CA TYR A 7 -1.37 2.76 17.08
C TYR A 7 -2.27 4.00 16.96
N ASN A 8 -2.50 4.70 18.07
CA ASN A 8 -3.32 5.89 18.10
C ASN A 8 -2.74 6.99 17.20
N TRP A 9 -1.42 7.18 17.22
CA TRP A 9 -0.74 8.16 16.37
C TRP A 9 -0.90 7.86 14.87
N ILE A 10 -0.89 6.57 14.47
CA ILE A 10 -1.02 6.17 13.05
C ILE A 10 -2.48 6.21 12.59
N PHE A 11 -3.43 5.76 13.42
CA PHE A 11 -4.80 5.45 13.01
C PHE A 11 -5.87 6.36 13.60
N HIS A 12 -5.49 7.34 14.43
CA HIS A 12 -6.43 8.32 14.96
C HIS A 12 -5.91 9.72 14.72
N GLN A 13 -6.66 10.49 13.92
CA GLN A 13 -6.40 11.91 13.76
C GLN A 13 -7.25 12.66 14.77
N ASN A 14 -6.59 13.32 15.72
CA ASN A 14 -7.26 14.16 16.68
C ASN A 14 -7.55 15.56 16.10
N PRO A 15 -8.52 16.31 16.65
CA PRO A 15 -8.79 17.68 16.23
C PRO A 15 -7.59 18.64 16.34
N ASP A 16 -6.63 18.33 17.21
CA ASP A 16 -5.36 19.04 17.40
C ASP A 16 -4.26 18.62 16.37
N PHE A 17 -4.59 17.77 15.41
CA PHE A 17 -3.67 17.22 14.41
C PHE A 17 -2.46 16.47 14.99
N SER A 18 -2.59 15.89 16.18
CA SER A 18 -1.52 15.14 16.85
C SER A 18 -1.29 13.73 16.26
N GLY A 19 -2.02 13.34 15.23
CA GLY A 19 -1.85 12.06 14.51
C GLY A 19 -0.75 12.08 13.44
N LEU A 20 -0.83 11.13 12.52
CA LEU A 20 0.09 11.02 11.39
C LEU A 20 0.04 12.29 10.53
N SER A 21 1.17 12.96 10.37
CA SER A 21 1.25 14.24 9.65
C SER A 21 0.93 14.07 8.16
N LEU A 22 -0.01 14.90 7.67
CA LEU A 22 -0.32 15.01 6.24
C LEU A 22 0.94 15.31 5.42
N LYS A 23 1.75 16.27 5.88
CA LYS A 23 3.01 16.67 5.24
C LYS A 23 4.00 15.51 5.15
N ALA A 24 4.28 14.83 6.27
CA ALA A 24 5.23 13.72 6.29
C ALA A 24 4.76 12.57 5.36
N THR A 25 3.47 12.22 5.42
CA THR A 25 2.88 11.19 4.56
C THR A 25 2.96 11.56 3.08
N GLY A 26 2.65 12.82 2.74
CA GLY A 26 2.75 13.33 1.38
C GLY A 26 4.19 13.31 0.85
N ILE A 27 5.17 13.71 1.66
CA ILE A 27 6.60 13.67 1.30
C ILE A 27 7.05 12.23 1.05
N VAL A 28 6.79 11.32 2.00
CA VAL A 28 7.22 9.91 1.89
C VAL A 28 6.61 9.25 0.66
N LEU A 29 5.30 9.36 0.47
CA LEU A 29 4.61 8.77 -0.68
C LEU A 29 5.00 9.43 -1.99
N GLY A 30 5.14 10.75 -2.02
CA GLY A 30 5.60 11.50 -3.18
C GLY A 30 7.00 11.06 -3.61
N LEU A 31 7.94 10.92 -2.66
CA LEU A 31 9.29 10.44 -2.93
C LEU A 31 9.29 8.99 -3.45
N VAL A 32 8.57 8.08 -2.77
CA VAL A 32 8.50 6.68 -3.19
C VAL A 32 7.92 6.54 -4.59
N LEU A 33 6.84 7.26 -4.91
CA LEU A 33 6.24 7.24 -6.25
C LEU A 33 7.16 7.88 -7.28
N ALA A 34 7.70 9.05 -7.01
CA ALA A 34 8.57 9.75 -7.95
C ALA A 34 9.82 8.92 -8.26
N LEU A 35 10.54 8.43 -7.22
CA LEU A 35 11.78 7.69 -7.41
C LEU A 35 11.58 6.33 -8.08
N SER A 36 10.56 5.57 -7.67
CA SER A 36 10.29 4.25 -8.25
C SER A 36 9.88 4.34 -9.72
N HIS A 37 9.03 5.31 -10.08
CA HIS A 37 8.59 5.49 -11.45
C HIS A 37 9.65 6.17 -12.34
N LEU A 38 10.46 7.07 -11.78
CA LEU A 38 11.61 7.64 -12.48
C LEU A 38 12.66 6.56 -12.77
N PHE A 39 12.94 5.68 -11.80
CA PHE A 39 13.78 4.52 -12.04
C PHE A 39 13.22 3.62 -13.16
N ALA A 40 11.90 3.37 -13.15
CA ALA A 40 11.25 2.56 -14.18
C ALA A 40 11.28 3.23 -15.57
N TRP A 41 11.26 4.55 -15.64
CA TRP A 41 11.38 5.31 -16.88
C TRP A 41 12.81 5.33 -17.44
N LEU A 42 13.81 5.56 -16.56
CA LEU A 42 15.22 5.62 -16.93
C LEU A 42 15.76 4.24 -17.30
N ASN A 43 15.38 3.19 -16.55
CA ASN A 43 15.84 1.82 -16.73
C ASN A 43 14.72 0.90 -17.23
N ALA A 44 14.11 1.26 -18.38
CA ALA A 44 12.92 0.59 -18.87
C ALA A 44 13.11 -0.93 -19.05
N GLU A 45 14.24 -1.40 -19.58
CA GLU A 45 14.51 -2.84 -19.79
C GLU A 45 14.55 -3.61 -18.47
N ALA A 46 15.32 -3.11 -17.50
CA ALA A 46 15.44 -3.76 -16.20
C ALA A 46 14.10 -3.76 -15.44
N SER A 47 13.39 -2.65 -15.45
CA SER A 47 12.10 -2.51 -14.77
C SER A 47 11.00 -3.38 -15.41
N ILE A 48 10.96 -3.50 -16.73
CA ILE A 48 10.09 -4.43 -17.44
C ILE A 48 10.38 -5.87 -17.04
N ALA A 49 11.66 -6.26 -16.99
CA ALA A 49 12.06 -7.60 -16.57
C ALA A 49 11.60 -7.91 -15.13
N ILE A 50 11.78 -6.95 -14.21
CA ILE A 50 11.32 -7.06 -12.82
C ILE A 50 9.79 -7.19 -12.77
N ALA A 51 9.06 -6.30 -13.45
CA ALA A 51 7.60 -6.29 -13.46
C ALA A 51 7.00 -7.59 -13.97
N ARG A 52 7.58 -8.17 -15.05
CA ARG A 52 7.11 -9.45 -15.62
C ARG A 52 7.40 -10.65 -14.72
N ARG A 53 8.47 -10.62 -13.93
CA ARG A 53 8.86 -11.71 -13.01
C ARG A 53 8.10 -11.64 -11.69
N PHE A 54 7.74 -10.44 -11.24
CA PHE A 54 7.15 -10.20 -9.93
C PHE A 54 5.91 -11.05 -9.64
N PRO A 55 4.89 -11.18 -10.52
CA PRO A 55 3.66 -11.92 -10.21
C PRO A 55 3.89 -13.39 -9.83
N ARG A 56 4.96 -14.00 -10.32
CA ARG A 56 5.32 -15.41 -10.07
C ARG A 56 6.42 -15.59 -9.05
N ASN A 57 6.90 -14.51 -8.45
CA ASN A 57 8.00 -14.57 -7.48
C ASN A 57 7.49 -14.96 -6.08
N ARG A 58 7.62 -16.24 -5.72
CA ARG A 58 7.16 -16.76 -4.43
C ARG A 58 7.89 -16.10 -3.26
N THR A 59 9.20 -15.83 -3.38
CA THR A 59 9.99 -15.22 -2.29
C THR A 59 9.46 -13.84 -1.94
N TRP A 60 9.24 -12.97 -2.93
CA TRP A 60 8.63 -11.66 -2.70
C TRP A 60 7.22 -11.78 -2.14
N GLY A 61 6.45 -12.78 -2.60
CA GLY A 61 5.13 -13.07 -2.03
C GLY A 61 5.19 -13.35 -0.54
N ILE A 62 6.09 -14.23 -0.09
CA ILE A 62 6.25 -14.58 1.32
C ILE A 62 6.73 -13.37 2.14
N VAL A 63 7.70 -12.60 1.65
CA VAL A 63 8.21 -11.41 2.35
C VAL A 63 7.12 -10.38 2.56
N ILE A 64 6.41 -10.01 1.49
CA ILE A 64 5.33 -9.01 1.58
C ILE A 64 4.19 -9.52 2.48
N LEU A 65 3.83 -10.80 2.34
CA LEU A 65 2.78 -11.40 3.18
C LEU A 65 3.19 -11.42 4.66
N GLY A 66 4.48 -11.67 4.98
CA GLY A 66 5.02 -11.56 6.33
C GLY A 66 4.90 -10.15 6.91
N ILE A 67 5.18 -9.11 6.12
CA ILE A 67 4.94 -7.72 6.51
C ILE A 67 3.45 -7.49 6.79
N CYS A 68 2.58 -7.98 5.90
CA CYS A 68 1.12 -7.88 6.10
C CYS A 68 0.66 -8.59 7.38
N LEU A 69 1.24 -9.77 7.70
CA LEU A 69 0.92 -10.49 8.93
C LEU A 69 1.29 -9.67 10.17
N VAL A 70 2.52 -9.16 10.25
CA VAL A 70 2.97 -8.32 11.37
C VAL A 70 2.06 -7.10 11.53
N TRP A 71 1.72 -6.45 10.43
CA TRP A 71 0.82 -5.28 10.44
C TRP A 71 -0.59 -5.67 10.90
N SER A 72 -1.15 -6.76 10.37
CA SER A 72 -2.48 -7.24 10.77
C SER A 72 -2.55 -7.65 12.24
N LEU A 73 -1.50 -8.28 12.77
CA LEU A 73 -1.38 -8.61 14.20
C LEU A 73 -1.32 -7.34 15.05
N PHE A 74 -0.55 -6.34 14.62
CA PHE A 74 -0.50 -5.04 15.28
C PHE A 74 -1.89 -4.38 15.33
N LEU A 75 -2.60 -4.34 14.20
CA LEU A 75 -3.97 -3.82 14.16
C LEU A 75 -4.90 -4.59 15.09
N ALA A 76 -4.94 -5.92 15.00
CA ALA A 76 -5.81 -6.77 15.82
C ALA A 76 -5.51 -6.64 17.32
N ALA A 77 -4.25 -6.40 17.70
CA ALA A 77 -3.85 -6.25 19.09
C ALA A 77 -4.32 -4.93 19.71
N TYR A 78 -4.33 -3.84 18.94
CA TYR A 78 -4.48 -2.48 19.48
C TYR A 78 -5.74 -1.76 19.03
N MET A 79 -6.44 -2.23 17.97
CA MET A 79 -7.68 -1.59 17.52
C MET A 79 -8.77 -1.70 18.60
N ASP A 80 -9.62 -0.68 18.69
CA ASP A 80 -10.82 -0.74 19.50
C ASP A 80 -11.85 -1.66 18.81
N MET A 81 -12.25 -2.72 19.49
CA MET A 81 -13.20 -3.71 19.00
C MET A 81 -14.60 -3.55 19.63
N GLY A 82 -14.77 -2.58 20.52
CA GLY A 82 -16.03 -2.37 21.23
C GLY A 82 -16.54 -3.67 21.87
N GLU A 83 -17.79 -4.05 21.54
CA GLU A 83 -18.43 -5.28 22.06
C GLU A 83 -17.74 -6.58 21.60
N PHE A 84 -16.96 -6.53 20.51
CA PHE A 84 -16.23 -7.69 19.98
C PHE A 84 -14.87 -7.91 20.64
N PHE A 85 -14.56 -7.21 21.73
CA PHE A 85 -13.28 -7.35 22.44
C PHE A 85 -12.91 -8.79 22.78
N THR A 86 -13.89 -9.61 23.14
CA THR A 86 -13.69 -11.04 23.47
C THR A 86 -13.13 -11.85 22.29
N PHE A 87 -13.41 -11.43 21.04
CA PHE A 87 -12.92 -12.09 19.83
C PHE A 87 -11.48 -11.75 19.48
N ARG A 88 -10.87 -10.75 20.11
CA ARG A 88 -9.47 -10.35 19.86
C ARG A 88 -8.52 -11.54 19.99
N ARG A 89 -8.66 -12.34 21.04
CA ARG A 89 -7.83 -13.54 21.26
C ARG A 89 -7.90 -14.51 20.08
N TYR A 90 -9.08 -14.74 19.56
CA TYR A 90 -9.29 -15.64 18.42
C TYR A 90 -8.71 -15.05 17.14
N LEU A 91 -8.85 -13.76 16.91
CA LEU A 91 -8.23 -13.09 15.75
C LEU A 91 -6.71 -13.22 15.76
N LEU A 92 -6.07 -12.97 16.90
CA LEU A 92 -4.62 -13.10 17.05
C LEU A 92 -4.11 -14.52 16.81
N MET A 93 -4.93 -15.56 17.09
CA MET A 93 -4.60 -16.95 16.80
C MET A 93 -4.88 -17.34 15.35
N ILE A 94 -6.00 -16.88 14.79
CA ILE A 94 -6.45 -17.24 13.43
C ILE A 94 -5.58 -16.57 12.36
N LEU A 95 -5.16 -15.31 12.55
CA LEU A 95 -4.37 -14.58 11.57
C LEU A 95 -3.09 -15.33 11.14
N PRO A 96 -2.18 -15.77 12.05
CA PRO A 96 -1.00 -16.51 11.64
C PRO A 96 -1.31 -17.82 10.93
N VAL A 97 -2.35 -18.54 11.40
CA VAL A 97 -2.79 -19.79 10.78
C VAL A 97 -3.28 -19.53 9.35
N THR A 98 -4.12 -18.52 9.16
CA THR A 98 -4.63 -18.13 7.83
C THR A 98 -3.49 -17.76 6.89
N PHE A 99 -2.51 -16.97 7.35
CA PHE A 99 -1.36 -16.59 6.53
C PHE A 99 -0.50 -17.81 6.17
N ALA A 100 -0.28 -18.75 7.11
CA ALA A 100 0.44 -20.01 6.84
C ALA A 100 -0.30 -20.84 5.79
N LEU A 101 -1.62 -20.98 5.92
CA LEU A 101 -2.45 -21.72 4.96
C LEU A 101 -2.41 -21.09 3.56
N VAL A 102 -2.45 -19.76 3.45
CA VAL A 102 -2.33 -19.07 2.17
C VAL A 102 -0.97 -19.36 1.50
N ILE A 103 0.13 -19.34 2.25
CA ILE A 103 1.46 -19.68 1.72
C ILE A 103 1.54 -21.12 1.23
N MET A 104 0.87 -22.05 1.94
CA MET A 104 0.92 -23.48 1.62
C MET A 104 0.00 -23.88 0.48
N TYR A 105 -1.23 -23.39 0.47
CA TYR A 105 -2.29 -23.85 -0.43
C TYR A 105 -2.58 -22.91 -1.59
N VAL A 106 -2.11 -21.65 -1.54
CA VAL A 106 -2.35 -20.66 -2.59
C VAL A 106 -1.03 -20.08 -3.13
N PRO A 107 -0.11 -20.94 -3.64
CA PRO A 107 1.20 -20.46 -4.09
C PRO A 107 1.14 -19.65 -5.38
N GLU A 108 0.07 -19.82 -6.18
CA GLU A 108 -0.08 -19.13 -7.46
C GLU A 108 -0.34 -17.64 -7.27
N PHE A 109 0.49 -16.83 -7.92
CA PHE A 109 0.43 -15.37 -7.83
C PHE A 109 0.48 -14.81 -6.39
N LEU A 110 1.16 -15.52 -5.48
CA LEU A 110 1.27 -15.13 -4.07
C LEU A 110 1.78 -13.69 -3.91
N ALA A 111 2.76 -13.27 -4.71
CA ALA A 111 3.29 -11.91 -4.67
C ALA A 111 2.22 -10.84 -5.00
N VAL A 112 1.33 -11.13 -5.94
CA VAL A 112 0.25 -10.21 -6.32
C VAL A 112 -0.79 -10.09 -5.22
N ARG A 113 -1.22 -11.21 -4.64
CA ARG A 113 -2.16 -11.23 -3.51
C ARG A 113 -1.59 -10.52 -2.30
N ALA A 114 -0.32 -10.79 -1.97
CA ALA A 114 0.39 -10.13 -0.88
C ALA A 114 0.50 -8.62 -1.12
N LEU A 115 0.83 -8.19 -2.34
CA LEU A 115 0.86 -6.78 -2.70
C LEU A 115 -0.53 -6.14 -2.57
N GLY A 116 -1.59 -6.80 -3.04
CA GLY A 116 -2.95 -6.32 -2.88
C GLY A 116 -3.33 -6.15 -1.42
N THR A 117 -3.01 -7.12 -0.56
CA THR A 117 -3.22 -7.03 0.89
C THR A 117 -2.44 -5.86 1.50
N LEU A 118 -1.18 -5.67 1.10
CA LEU A 118 -0.37 -4.54 1.57
C LEU A 118 -0.97 -3.19 1.16
N MET A 119 -1.48 -3.08 -0.07
CA MET A 119 -2.15 -1.86 -0.55
C MET A 119 -3.40 -1.54 0.27
N LEU A 120 -4.21 -2.56 0.61
CA LEU A 120 -5.40 -2.40 1.45
C LEU A 120 -5.03 -1.94 2.87
N LEU A 121 -4.01 -2.55 3.48
CA LEU A 121 -3.53 -2.16 4.81
C LEU A 121 -2.95 -0.75 4.82
N ALA A 122 -2.14 -0.40 3.81
CA ALA A 122 -1.49 0.90 3.72
C ALA A 122 -2.46 2.05 3.40
N ALA A 123 -3.61 1.77 2.80
CA ALA A 123 -4.61 2.79 2.50
C ALA A 123 -5.17 3.44 3.77
N SER A 124 -5.35 2.67 4.85
CA SER A 124 -5.92 3.17 6.11
C SER A 124 -5.11 4.32 6.72
N PRO A 125 -3.81 4.20 7.03
CA PRO A 125 -3.04 5.32 7.59
C PRO A 125 -2.95 6.52 6.63
N VAL A 126 -2.95 6.29 5.31
CA VAL A 126 -2.95 7.39 4.33
C VAL A 126 -4.25 8.20 4.40
N LEU A 127 -5.39 7.53 4.54
CA LEU A 127 -6.70 8.18 4.72
C LEU A 127 -6.75 8.94 6.05
N HIS A 128 -6.24 8.35 7.13
CA HIS A 128 -6.20 9.01 8.45
C HIS A 128 -5.31 10.26 8.43
N ALA A 129 -4.16 10.23 7.77
CA ALA A 129 -3.30 11.40 7.63
C ALA A 129 -3.98 12.59 6.92
N ALA A 130 -4.92 12.33 6.01
CA ALA A 130 -5.68 13.35 5.28
C ALA A 130 -7.01 13.73 5.97
N PHE A 131 -7.42 13.00 7.01
CA PHE A 131 -8.69 13.22 7.69
C PHE A 131 -8.65 14.52 8.50
N LEU A 132 -9.76 15.26 8.50
CA LEU A 132 -9.94 16.56 9.19
C LEU A 132 -9.01 17.69 8.74
N GLN A 133 -8.12 17.49 7.79
CA GLN A 133 -7.22 18.55 7.31
C GLN A 133 -8.00 19.62 6.51
N PRO A 134 -7.75 20.93 6.72
CA PRO A 134 -8.53 22.00 6.09
C PRO A 134 -8.20 22.22 4.61
N GLN A 135 -7.00 21.81 4.15
CA GLN A 135 -6.52 22.10 2.81
C GLN A 135 -7.25 21.24 1.74
N ILE A 136 -7.73 21.83 0.66
CA ILE A 136 -8.34 21.09 -0.47
C ILE A 136 -7.31 20.14 -1.13
N SER A 137 -6.05 20.57 -1.19
CA SER A 137 -4.95 19.77 -1.77
C SER A 137 -4.72 18.42 -1.06
N ARG A 138 -5.21 18.26 0.18
CA ARG A 138 -5.19 16.96 0.90
C ARG A 138 -5.80 15.81 0.10
N LEU A 139 -6.74 16.12 -0.81
CA LEU A 139 -7.46 15.11 -1.61
C LEU A 139 -6.53 14.26 -2.48
N LEU A 140 -5.33 14.70 -2.77
CA LEU A 140 -4.34 13.88 -3.50
C LEU A 140 -4.05 12.56 -2.75
N LEU A 141 -3.92 12.59 -1.43
CA LEU A 141 -3.67 11.36 -0.66
C LEU A 141 -4.88 10.40 -0.64
N PRO A 142 -6.10 10.83 -0.35
CA PRO A 142 -7.29 9.98 -0.48
C PRO A 142 -7.49 9.41 -1.88
N ILE A 143 -7.27 10.18 -2.94
CA ILE A 143 -7.36 9.66 -4.32
C ILE A 143 -6.40 8.49 -4.51
N LEU A 144 -5.14 8.63 -4.09
CA LEU A 144 -4.17 7.55 -4.15
C LEU A 144 -4.60 6.33 -3.31
N ALA A 145 -5.08 6.57 -2.09
CA ALA A 145 -5.55 5.51 -1.20
C ALA A 145 -6.75 4.75 -1.78
N TYR A 146 -7.72 5.43 -2.38
CA TYR A 146 -8.85 4.78 -3.05
C TYR A 146 -8.42 3.98 -4.28
N VAL A 147 -7.46 4.48 -5.07
CA VAL A 147 -6.87 3.70 -6.16
C VAL A 147 -6.22 2.43 -5.60
N TRP A 148 -5.47 2.51 -4.49
CA TRP A 148 -4.88 1.35 -3.85
C TRP A 148 -5.94 0.37 -3.33
N ILE A 149 -7.03 0.84 -2.75
CA ILE A 149 -8.13 -0.02 -2.29
C ILE A 149 -8.73 -0.78 -3.47
N ILE A 150 -9.10 -0.07 -4.54
CA ILE A 150 -9.73 -0.70 -5.72
C ILE A 150 -8.78 -1.72 -6.36
N VAL A 151 -7.55 -1.31 -6.64
CA VAL A 151 -6.54 -2.18 -7.27
C VAL A 151 -6.18 -3.35 -6.33
N GLY A 152 -6.03 -3.09 -5.03
CA GLY A 152 -5.74 -4.09 -4.02
C GLY A 152 -6.81 -5.18 -3.93
N MET A 153 -8.09 -4.81 -3.97
CA MET A 153 -9.19 -5.78 -4.01
C MET A 153 -9.11 -6.68 -5.25
N PHE A 154 -8.83 -6.08 -6.41
CA PHE A 154 -8.65 -6.87 -7.64
C PHE A 154 -7.42 -7.80 -7.56
N PHE A 155 -6.31 -7.35 -6.99
CA PHE A 155 -5.11 -8.17 -6.85
C PHE A 155 -5.29 -9.34 -5.88
N VAL A 156 -6.09 -9.16 -4.83
CA VAL A 156 -6.44 -10.26 -3.92
C VAL A 156 -7.41 -11.25 -4.58
N GLY A 157 -8.47 -10.76 -5.20
CA GLY A 157 -9.52 -11.60 -5.79
C GLY A 157 -9.16 -12.18 -7.15
N MET A 158 -8.56 -11.38 -8.03
CA MET A 158 -8.24 -11.69 -9.43
C MET A 158 -6.76 -11.40 -9.74
N PRO A 159 -5.80 -12.14 -9.17
CA PRO A 159 -4.38 -11.81 -9.27
C PRO A 159 -3.82 -11.89 -10.68
N TYR A 160 -4.47 -12.60 -11.59
CA TYR A 160 -4.09 -12.66 -13.00
C TYR A 160 -4.19 -11.28 -13.70
N LEU A 161 -5.02 -10.38 -13.22
CA LEU A 161 -5.15 -9.03 -13.78
C LEU A 161 -3.82 -8.26 -13.74
N MET A 162 -3.03 -8.40 -12.69
CA MET A 162 -1.70 -7.77 -12.65
C MET A 162 -0.81 -8.26 -13.79
N ARG A 163 -0.79 -9.59 -14.04
CA ARG A 163 -0.05 -10.17 -15.17
C ARG A 163 -0.50 -9.57 -16.50
N ASP A 164 -1.82 -9.45 -16.67
CA ASP A 164 -2.41 -8.98 -17.93
C ASP A 164 -2.12 -7.47 -18.11
N TRP A 165 -2.23 -6.67 -17.05
CA TRP A 165 -1.85 -5.25 -17.06
C TRP A 165 -0.36 -5.05 -17.33
N VAL A 166 0.52 -5.82 -16.69
CA VAL A 166 1.95 -5.76 -16.96
C VAL A 166 2.24 -6.17 -18.41
N THR A 167 1.62 -7.22 -18.90
CA THR A 167 1.78 -7.66 -20.30
C THR A 167 1.33 -6.58 -21.28
N TRP A 168 0.19 -5.94 -21.01
CA TRP A 168 -0.31 -4.83 -21.83
C TRP A 168 0.61 -3.60 -21.79
N ALA A 169 1.05 -3.19 -20.60
CA ALA A 169 1.90 -2.02 -20.42
C ALA A 169 3.30 -2.22 -21.02
N THR A 170 3.82 -3.45 -20.94
CA THR A 170 5.14 -3.82 -21.47
C THR A 170 5.14 -4.30 -22.93
N LYS A 171 4.00 -4.21 -23.62
CA LYS A 171 3.90 -4.59 -25.05
C LYS A 171 4.80 -3.74 -25.95
N THR A 172 4.98 -2.46 -25.59
CA THR A 172 5.93 -1.56 -26.24
C THR A 172 6.67 -0.76 -25.18
N ALA A 173 7.96 -0.47 -25.40
CA ALA A 173 8.75 0.37 -24.51
C ALA A 173 8.13 1.77 -24.30
N GLY A 174 7.47 2.31 -25.33
CA GLY A 174 6.77 3.59 -25.25
C GLY A 174 5.61 3.60 -24.25
N ARG A 175 4.78 2.53 -24.22
CA ARG A 175 3.69 2.41 -23.25
C ARG A 175 4.21 2.35 -21.81
N TRP A 176 5.27 1.56 -21.60
CA TRP A 176 5.90 1.44 -20.29
C TRP A 176 6.43 2.78 -19.81
N LYS A 177 7.18 3.48 -20.67
CA LYS A 177 7.73 4.82 -20.37
C LYS A 177 6.62 5.83 -20.08
N LEU A 178 5.53 5.81 -20.84
CA LEU A 178 4.40 6.71 -20.62
C LEU A 178 3.71 6.43 -19.27
N ALA A 179 3.46 5.17 -18.94
CA ALA A 179 2.88 4.79 -17.65
C ALA A 179 3.80 5.18 -16.49
N SER A 180 5.11 4.95 -16.63
CA SER A 180 6.11 5.35 -15.63
C SER A 180 6.17 6.87 -15.48
N LEU A 181 6.11 7.62 -16.57
CA LEU A 181 6.12 9.08 -16.53
C LEU A 181 4.87 9.63 -15.82
N ALA A 182 3.68 9.06 -16.08
CA ALA A 182 2.45 9.44 -15.39
C ALA A 182 2.54 9.21 -13.87
N GLY A 183 3.09 8.06 -13.45
CA GLY A 183 3.30 7.78 -12.03
C GLY A 183 4.34 8.71 -11.39
N ALA A 184 5.44 9.00 -12.10
CA ALA A 184 6.45 9.97 -11.66
C ALA A 184 5.87 11.38 -11.52
N ALA A 185 5.08 11.83 -12.50
CA ALA A 185 4.42 13.13 -12.46
C ALA A 185 3.48 13.25 -11.25
N TYR A 186 2.67 12.23 -10.99
CA TYR A 186 1.82 12.21 -9.81
C TYR A 186 2.64 12.28 -8.50
N GLY A 187 3.72 11.51 -8.40
CA GLY A 187 4.62 11.53 -7.25
C GLY A 187 5.28 12.90 -7.03
N ILE A 188 5.71 13.55 -8.11
CA ILE A 188 6.30 14.91 -8.07
C ILE A 188 5.25 15.94 -7.64
N VAL A 189 4.05 15.91 -8.21
CA VAL A 189 2.96 16.79 -7.82
C VAL A 189 2.64 16.64 -6.34
N LEU A 190 2.50 15.39 -5.86
CA LEU A 190 2.25 15.12 -4.45
C LEU A 190 3.38 15.65 -3.56
N LEU A 191 4.64 15.46 -3.97
CA LEU A 191 5.81 15.96 -3.23
C LEU A 191 5.84 17.48 -3.15
N VAL A 192 5.64 18.17 -4.28
CA VAL A 192 5.61 19.65 -4.33
C VAL A 192 4.48 20.18 -3.46
N VAL A 193 3.29 19.62 -3.59
CA VAL A 193 2.13 20.02 -2.77
C VAL A 193 2.39 19.78 -1.29
N ALA A 194 3.03 18.66 -0.93
CA ALA A 194 3.36 18.34 0.46
C ALA A 194 4.39 19.31 1.05
N LEU A 195 5.30 19.83 0.25
CA LEU A 195 6.30 20.81 0.70
C LEU A 195 5.75 22.23 0.83
N VAL A 196 4.83 22.61 -0.06
CA VAL A 196 4.36 24.00 -0.17
C VAL A 196 3.04 24.23 0.58
N ASN A 197 2.09 23.28 0.53
CA ASN A 197 0.72 23.48 0.99
C ASN A 197 0.33 22.70 2.25
N TYR A 198 1.15 21.70 2.67
CA TYR A 198 0.87 20.88 3.87
C TYR A 198 1.65 21.33 5.09
#